data_058c7390e53f4dba0334d76c0050408d
#
_entry.id   058c7390e53f4dba0334d76c0050408d
#
_cell.length_a   1.000
_cell.length_b   1.000
_cell.length_c   1.000
_cell.angle_alpha   90.00
_cell.angle_beta   90.00
_cell.angle_gamma   90.00
#
_symmetry.space_group_name_H-M   'P 1'
#
loop_
_entity.id
_entity.type
_entity.pdbx_description
1 polymer ?
#
loop_
_entity_poly.entity_id
_entity_poly.type
_entity_poly.pdbx_seq_one_letter_code
_entity_poly.pdbx_strand_id
1 'polypeptide(L)'
;MIDADKDDAIFKIAVEILTNNNINYWVCHGTLLGIIRDNKLLTWDHDIDFAVWDDEYSKEEILKIFSTDERFKQEVVLEEINSLHFATADKRVDINFYSRDIDKAYIKWAALPEGIFLKTYYFAINFIATDTSIRKTIESSNGNIIKLIKLLIITPLI
;
A
#
# COMPACT_ATOMS: atom_id res chain seq x y z
N MET A 1 3.49 9.44 -24.05
CA MET A 1 4.19 8.26 -23.53
C MET A 1 4.94 8.77 -22.30
N ILE A 2 4.54 8.34 -21.12
CA ILE A 2 5.15 8.80 -19.86
C ILE A 2 6.52 8.13 -19.79
N ASP A 3 7.59 8.91 -19.86
CA ASP A 3 8.97 8.45 -19.69
C ASP A 3 9.25 8.30 -18.19
N ALA A 4 8.45 7.45 -17.55
CA ALA A 4 8.58 7.15 -16.13
C ALA A 4 9.92 6.46 -15.96
N ASP A 5 10.78 7.09 -15.25
CA ASP A 5 12.21 6.89 -15.02
C ASP A 5 12.76 5.66 -15.78
N LYS A 6 13.47 5.89 -16.87
CA LYS A 6 13.96 4.83 -17.77
C LYS A 6 14.77 3.74 -17.05
N ASP A 7 15.09 3.98 -15.79
CA ASP A 7 16.00 3.16 -15.01
C ASP A 7 15.30 2.30 -13.94
N ASP A 8 14.00 2.45 -13.66
CA ASP A 8 13.33 1.55 -12.73
C ASP A 8 12.94 0.23 -13.41
N ALA A 9 13.82 -0.77 -13.27
CA ALA A 9 13.62 -2.08 -13.88
C ALA A 9 12.37 -2.79 -13.34
N ILE A 10 12.06 -2.65 -12.05
CA ILE A 10 10.92 -3.32 -11.41
C ILE A 10 9.60 -2.75 -11.92
N PHE A 11 9.51 -1.40 -12.07
CA PHE A 11 8.34 -0.77 -12.66
C PHE A 11 8.06 -1.30 -14.08
N LYS A 12 9.10 -1.36 -14.93
CA LYS A 12 8.97 -1.86 -16.31
C LYS A 12 8.52 -3.30 -16.37
N ILE A 13 9.10 -4.16 -15.53
CA ILE A 13 8.75 -5.57 -15.48
C ILE A 13 7.30 -5.75 -15.01
N ALA A 14 6.87 -5.03 -13.99
CA ALA A 14 5.49 -5.09 -13.53
C ALA A 14 4.51 -4.62 -14.62
N VAL A 15 4.84 -3.55 -15.36
CA VAL A 15 4.09 -3.07 -16.52
C VAL A 15 4.02 -4.15 -17.61
N GLU A 16 5.14 -4.80 -17.94
CA GLU A 16 5.17 -5.87 -18.92
C GLU A 16 4.31 -7.07 -18.50
N ILE A 17 4.38 -7.49 -17.25
CA ILE A 17 3.55 -8.58 -16.72
C ILE A 17 2.06 -8.24 -16.87
N LEU A 18 1.63 -7.06 -16.42
CA LEU A 18 0.24 -6.64 -16.50
C LEU A 18 -0.23 -6.53 -17.94
N THR A 19 0.57 -5.90 -18.82
CA THR A 19 0.24 -5.69 -20.23
C THR A 19 0.16 -7.01 -21.01
N ASN A 20 1.14 -7.91 -20.81
CA ASN A 20 1.18 -9.19 -21.52
C ASN A 20 0.03 -10.14 -21.13
N ASN A 21 -0.54 -9.94 -19.96
CA ASN A 21 -1.72 -10.66 -19.49
C ASN A 21 -3.04 -9.93 -19.75
N ASN A 22 -3.02 -8.83 -20.52
CA ASN A 22 -4.18 -8.00 -20.86
C ASN A 22 -4.94 -7.47 -19.63
N ILE A 23 -4.22 -7.15 -18.54
CA ILE A 23 -4.80 -6.56 -17.35
C ILE A 23 -4.98 -5.05 -17.59
N ASN A 24 -6.20 -4.56 -17.39
CA ASN A 24 -6.49 -3.12 -17.36
C ASN A 24 -6.07 -2.58 -16.00
N TYR A 25 -5.06 -1.73 -15.98
CA TYR A 25 -4.51 -1.17 -14.75
C TYR A 25 -4.28 0.33 -14.89
N TRP A 26 -4.09 0.99 -13.76
CA TRP A 26 -3.55 2.35 -13.69
C TRP A 26 -2.55 2.46 -12.53
N VAL A 27 -1.69 3.46 -12.59
CA VAL A 27 -0.81 3.80 -11.47
C VAL A 27 -1.55 4.67 -10.46
N CYS A 28 -1.26 4.50 -9.17
CA CYS A 28 -1.94 5.22 -8.10
C CYS A 28 -0.94 5.70 -7.03
N HIS A 29 -1.44 6.33 -5.97
CA HIS A 29 -0.71 6.73 -4.78
C HIS A 29 0.62 7.47 -5.06
N GLY A 30 1.72 7.04 -4.41
CA GLY A 30 3.05 7.63 -4.53
C GLY A 30 3.61 7.54 -5.93
N THR A 31 3.37 6.43 -6.61
CA THR A 31 3.78 6.20 -8.00
C THR A 31 3.15 7.23 -8.95
N LEU A 32 1.84 7.45 -8.87
CA LEU A 32 1.14 8.45 -9.69
C LEU A 32 1.62 9.87 -9.35
N LEU A 33 1.77 10.18 -8.07
CA LEU A 33 2.25 11.50 -7.63
C LEU A 33 3.62 11.81 -8.21
N GLY A 34 4.56 10.88 -8.15
CA GLY A 34 5.91 11.07 -8.71
C GLY A 34 5.89 11.30 -10.22
N ILE A 35 5.12 10.49 -10.96
CA ILE A 35 4.99 10.62 -12.41
C ILE A 35 4.39 11.98 -12.80
N ILE A 36 3.30 12.41 -12.15
CA ILE A 36 2.62 13.67 -12.52
C ILE A 36 3.42 14.91 -12.10
N ARG A 37 4.01 14.88 -10.90
CA ARG A 37 4.72 16.05 -10.35
C ARG A 37 6.14 16.17 -10.87
N ASP A 38 6.89 15.07 -10.90
CA ASP A 38 8.33 15.06 -11.12
C ASP A 38 8.73 14.37 -12.44
N ASN A 39 7.76 13.84 -13.19
CA ASN A 39 7.96 13.02 -14.40
C ASN A 39 8.88 11.80 -14.16
N LYS A 40 8.90 11.28 -12.92
CA LYS A 40 9.69 10.11 -12.49
C LYS A 40 9.09 9.48 -11.23
N LEU A 41 9.53 8.28 -10.90
CA LEU A 41 9.21 7.67 -9.61
C LEU A 41 9.88 8.44 -8.47
N LEU A 42 9.24 8.45 -7.29
CA LEU A 42 9.80 9.10 -6.11
C LEU A 42 11.01 8.30 -5.61
N THR A 43 12.17 8.94 -5.50
CA THR A 43 13.43 8.28 -5.15
C THR A 43 13.48 7.77 -3.71
N TRP A 44 12.64 8.30 -2.84
CA TRP A 44 12.51 7.91 -1.44
C TRP A 44 11.39 6.90 -1.19
N ASP A 45 10.58 6.62 -2.21
CA ASP A 45 9.48 5.67 -2.15
C ASP A 45 9.97 4.26 -2.50
N HIS A 46 9.66 3.31 -1.64
CA HIS A 46 10.11 1.92 -1.76
C HIS A 46 9.04 0.99 -2.32
N ASP A 47 7.90 1.54 -2.69
CA ASP A 47 6.82 0.80 -3.32
C ASP A 47 6.41 1.40 -4.68
N ILE A 48 5.81 0.55 -5.49
CA ILE A 48 5.27 0.86 -6.80
C ILE A 48 3.81 0.43 -6.78
N ASP A 49 2.92 1.41 -6.87
CA ASP A 49 1.49 1.20 -6.72
C ASP A 49 0.79 1.11 -8.07
N PHE A 50 0.18 -0.01 -8.34
CA PHE A 50 -0.79 -0.20 -9.40
C PHE A 50 -2.18 -0.42 -8.81
N ALA A 51 -3.20 -0.14 -9.62
CA ALA A 51 -4.58 -0.38 -9.28
C ALA A 51 -5.28 -1.13 -10.38
N VAL A 52 -6.24 -1.98 -9.98
CA VAL A 52 -7.14 -2.72 -10.86
C VAL A 52 -8.56 -2.65 -10.30
N TRP A 53 -9.56 -2.99 -11.11
CA TRP A 53 -10.93 -3.10 -10.64
C TRP A 53 -11.18 -4.47 -10.03
N ASP A 54 -11.80 -4.53 -8.85
CA ASP A 54 -12.11 -5.77 -8.12
C ASP A 54 -13.26 -6.56 -8.73
N ASP A 55 -14.06 -5.93 -9.60
CA ASP A 55 -15.11 -6.56 -10.39
C ASP A 55 -14.59 -7.14 -11.73
N GLU A 56 -13.36 -6.80 -12.14
CA GLU A 56 -12.73 -7.34 -13.36
C GLU A 56 -11.71 -8.45 -13.06
N TYR A 57 -10.99 -8.36 -11.93
CA TYR A 57 -9.90 -9.27 -11.60
C TYR A 57 -9.97 -9.74 -10.14
N SER A 58 -9.79 -11.04 -9.94
CA SER A 58 -9.65 -11.63 -8.60
C SER A 58 -8.21 -11.54 -8.08
N LYS A 59 -8.05 -11.60 -6.75
CA LYS A 59 -6.71 -11.64 -6.13
C LYS A 59 -5.94 -12.88 -6.58
N GLU A 60 -6.61 -14.02 -6.71
CA GLU A 60 -6.02 -15.29 -7.13
C GLU A 60 -5.47 -15.22 -8.56
N GLU A 61 -6.17 -14.54 -9.45
CA GLU A 61 -5.73 -14.33 -10.83
C GLU A 61 -4.47 -13.50 -10.91
N ILE A 62 -4.47 -12.34 -10.25
CA ILE A 62 -3.30 -11.44 -10.21
C ILE A 62 -2.12 -12.13 -9.52
N LEU A 63 -2.36 -12.85 -8.41
CA LEU A 63 -1.34 -13.61 -7.73
C LEU A 63 -0.69 -14.65 -8.66
N LYS A 64 -1.49 -15.39 -9.40
CA LYS A 64 -1.01 -16.40 -10.35
C LYS A 64 -0.13 -15.76 -11.43
N ILE A 65 -0.53 -14.61 -11.97
CA ILE A 65 0.22 -13.90 -13.01
C ILE A 65 1.60 -13.48 -12.49
N PHE A 66 1.66 -12.83 -11.34
CA PHE A 66 2.94 -12.38 -10.76
C PHE A 66 3.82 -13.54 -10.28
N SER A 67 3.21 -14.66 -9.85
CA SER A 67 3.96 -15.85 -9.41
C SER A 67 4.71 -16.56 -10.54
N THR A 68 4.49 -16.20 -11.80
CA THR A 68 5.26 -16.73 -12.94
C THR A 68 6.67 -16.15 -13.01
N ASP A 69 6.95 -15.07 -12.31
CA ASP A 69 8.23 -14.40 -12.28
C ASP A 69 8.86 -14.52 -10.89
N GLU A 70 10.00 -15.21 -10.80
CA GLU A 70 10.69 -15.51 -9.53
C GLU A 70 11.16 -14.25 -8.76
N ARG A 71 11.18 -13.10 -9.41
CA ARG A 71 11.55 -11.81 -8.79
C ARG A 71 10.48 -11.29 -7.84
N PHE A 72 9.22 -11.69 -8.03
CA PHE A 72 8.09 -11.26 -7.21
C PHE A 72 7.73 -12.32 -6.17
N LYS A 73 7.91 -11.98 -4.90
CA LYS A 73 7.53 -12.84 -3.77
C LYS A 73 6.33 -12.23 -3.08
N GLN A 74 5.22 -12.97 -3.05
CA GLN A 74 4.03 -12.51 -2.34
C GLN A 74 4.34 -12.28 -0.86
N GLU A 75 3.98 -11.12 -0.35
CA GLU A 75 3.96 -10.82 1.08
C GLU A 75 2.60 -11.16 1.67
N VAL A 76 2.60 -11.56 2.94
CA VAL A 76 1.37 -11.80 3.69
C VAL A 76 0.75 -10.46 4.04
N VAL A 77 -0.42 -10.20 3.51
CA VAL A 77 -1.23 -9.02 3.79
C VAL A 77 -2.46 -9.45 4.61
N LEU A 78 -2.95 -8.57 5.47
CA LEU A 78 -4.20 -8.81 6.18
C LEU A 78 -5.34 -8.97 5.16
N GLU A 79 -6.15 -10.02 5.31
CA GLU A 79 -7.28 -10.33 4.39
C GLU A 79 -8.25 -9.15 4.20
N GLU A 80 -8.34 -8.29 5.22
CA GLU A 80 -9.21 -7.11 5.22
C GLU A 80 -8.72 -5.98 4.33
N ILE A 81 -7.45 -6.01 3.92
CA ILE A 81 -6.87 -5.01 2.99
C ILE A 81 -7.11 -5.49 1.56
N ASN A 82 -7.66 -4.61 0.74
CA ASN A 82 -7.97 -4.97 -0.65
C ASN A 82 -6.79 -4.72 -1.58
N SER A 83 -5.63 -5.33 -1.26
CA SER A 83 -4.41 -5.27 -2.07
C SER A 83 -3.60 -6.56 -2.00
N LEU A 84 -2.72 -6.76 -2.98
CA LEU A 84 -1.65 -7.76 -2.99
C LEU A 84 -0.31 -7.05 -2.99
N HIS A 85 0.62 -7.55 -2.19
CA HIS A 85 1.96 -7.00 -2.07
C HIS A 85 2.99 -8.03 -2.53
N PHE A 86 3.91 -7.60 -3.38
CA PHE A 86 4.98 -8.43 -3.92
C PHE A 86 6.34 -7.80 -3.62
N ALA A 87 7.11 -8.43 -2.73
CA ALA A 87 8.48 -8.03 -2.49
C ALA A 87 9.38 -8.41 -3.67
N THR A 88 10.28 -7.52 -4.03
CA THR A 88 11.41 -7.78 -4.92
C THR A 88 12.72 -7.48 -4.19
N ALA A 89 13.88 -7.61 -4.87
CA ALA A 89 15.15 -7.29 -4.27
C ALA A 89 15.29 -5.80 -3.88
N ASP A 90 14.69 -4.92 -4.66
CA ASP A 90 14.91 -3.46 -4.55
C ASP A 90 13.66 -2.72 -4.05
N LYS A 91 12.48 -3.13 -4.48
CA LYS A 91 11.22 -2.44 -4.21
C LYS A 91 10.10 -3.43 -3.92
N ARG A 92 9.00 -2.94 -3.41
CA ARG A 92 7.72 -3.65 -3.33
C ARG A 92 6.83 -3.20 -4.48
N VAL A 93 6.05 -4.12 -5.02
CA VAL A 93 4.97 -3.83 -5.97
C VAL A 93 3.64 -4.12 -5.31
N ASP A 94 2.77 -3.13 -5.26
CA ASP A 94 1.45 -3.20 -4.65
C ASP A 94 0.37 -3.16 -5.75
N ILE A 95 -0.51 -4.16 -5.74
CA ILE A 95 -1.68 -4.20 -6.62
C ILE A 95 -2.92 -3.94 -5.77
N ASN A 96 -3.52 -2.80 -5.98
CA ASN A 96 -4.63 -2.27 -5.21
C ASN A 96 -5.95 -2.54 -5.94
N PHE A 97 -6.89 -3.21 -5.29
CA PHE A 97 -8.20 -3.56 -5.87
C PHE A 97 -9.23 -2.49 -5.49
N TYR A 98 -9.66 -1.74 -6.48
CA TYR A 98 -10.66 -0.69 -6.32
C TYR A 98 -12.04 -1.18 -6.70
N SER A 99 -13.03 -0.86 -5.88
CA SER A 99 -14.44 -1.07 -6.16
C SER A 99 -15.05 0.16 -6.84
N ARG A 100 -16.04 -0.06 -7.71
CA ARG A 100 -16.81 1.00 -8.39
C ARG A 100 -18.09 1.30 -7.63
N ASP A 101 -18.43 2.58 -7.52
CA ASP A 101 -19.73 3.04 -7.07
C ASP A 101 -20.15 4.26 -7.91
N ILE A 102 -21.11 4.08 -8.81
CA ILE A 102 -21.68 5.06 -9.78
C ILE A 102 -20.60 5.95 -10.42
N ASP A 103 -20.10 6.95 -9.70
CA ASP A 103 -19.15 7.98 -10.15
C ASP A 103 -17.84 8.01 -9.33
N LYS A 104 -17.62 6.99 -8.47
CA LYS A 104 -16.49 6.93 -7.54
C LYS A 104 -15.76 5.60 -7.63
N ALA A 105 -14.47 5.66 -7.36
CA ALA A 105 -13.62 4.52 -7.07
C ALA A 105 -13.24 4.59 -5.59
N TYR A 106 -13.34 3.47 -4.88
CA TYR A 106 -12.93 3.39 -3.48
C TYR A 106 -12.15 2.11 -3.21
N ILE A 107 -11.26 2.17 -2.24
CA ILE A 107 -10.51 1.03 -1.76
C ILE A 107 -10.58 0.95 -0.24
N LYS A 108 -10.70 -0.25 0.29
CA LYS A 108 -10.57 -0.51 1.72
C LYS A 108 -9.08 -0.59 2.05
N TRP A 109 -8.51 0.51 2.50
CA TRP A 109 -7.07 0.61 2.73
C TRP A 109 -6.60 0.09 4.09
N ALA A 110 -7.47 0.16 5.10
CA ALA A 110 -7.14 -0.34 6.42
C ALA A 110 -8.39 -0.91 7.10
N ALA A 111 -8.23 -1.99 7.83
CA ALA A 111 -9.25 -2.45 8.75
C ALA A 111 -9.32 -1.49 9.94
N LEU A 112 -10.46 -0.88 10.14
CA LEU A 112 -10.72 -0.17 11.39
C LEU A 112 -10.90 -1.22 12.49
N PRO A 113 -10.27 -1.04 13.67
CA PRO A 113 -10.44 -1.96 14.76
C PRO A 113 -11.92 -2.06 15.14
N GLU A 114 -12.38 -3.27 15.44
CA GLU A 114 -13.77 -3.50 15.86
C GLU A 114 -14.01 -2.94 17.27
N GLY A 115 -15.22 -2.43 17.49
CA GLY A 115 -15.65 -1.85 18.76
C GLY A 115 -15.44 -0.34 18.87
N ILE A 116 -16.43 0.31 19.51
CA ILE A 116 -16.50 1.78 19.59
C ILE A 116 -15.30 2.39 20.30
N PHE A 117 -14.80 1.73 21.37
CA PHE A 117 -13.65 2.22 22.14
C PHE A 117 -12.36 2.17 21.31
N LEU A 118 -12.14 1.10 20.55
CA LEU A 118 -10.96 0.95 19.71
C LEU A 118 -10.99 1.93 18.53
N LYS A 119 -12.15 2.15 17.92
CA LYS A 119 -12.34 3.17 16.88
C LYS A 119 -12.05 4.57 17.41
N THR A 120 -12.62 4.93 18.56
CA THR A 120 -12.39 6.24 19.21
C THR A 120 -10.92 6.44 19.54
N TYR A 121 -10.27 5.43 20.10
CA TYR A 121 -8.86 5.42 20.41
C TYR A 121 -7.98 5.58 19.15
N TYR A 122 -8.31 4.83 18.08
CA TYR A 122 -7.60 4.93 16.80
C TYR A 122 -7.72 6.33 16.19
N PHE A 123 -8.93 6.92 16.19
CA PHE A 123 -9.14 8.28 15.72
C PHE A 123 -8.42 9.31 16.60
N ALA A 124 -8.45 9.15 17.92
CA ALA A 124 -7.75 10.05 18.83
C ALA A 124 -6.23 10.02 18.61
N ILE A 125 -5.65 8.84 18.46
CA ILE A 125 -4.22 8.70 18.17
C ILE A 125 -3.84 9.29 16.82
N ASN A 126 -4.61 9.02 15.77
CA ASN A 126 -4.33 9.61 14.44
C ASN A 126 -4.52 11.14 14.44
N PHE A 127 -5.42 11.66 15.27
CA PHE A 127 -5.60 13.11 15.42
C PHE A 127 -4.44 13.75 16.20
N ILE A 128 -3.92 13.08 17.23
CA ILE A 128 -2.82 13.57 18.07
C ILE A 128 -1.47 13.33 17.39
N ALA A 129 -1.31 12.24 16.64
CA ALA A 129 -0.07 11.84 15.98
C ALA A 129 0.17 12.64 14.67
N THR A 130 0.18 13.96 14.78
CA THR A 130 0.77 14.83 13.76
C THR A 130 2.30 14.79 13.80
N ASP A 131 2.87 14.26 14.89
CA ASP A 131 4.32 14.11 15.09
C ASP A 131 4.79 12.72 14.62
N THR A 132 5.81 12.74 13.76
CA THR A 132 6.42 11.54 13.19
C THR A 132 7.03 10.58 14.22
N SER A 133 7.41 11.10 15.41
CA SER A 133 7.97 10.29 16.49
C SER A 133 6.91 9.42 17.17
N ILE A 134 5.74 9.97 17.42
CA ILE A 134 4.60 9.25 18.00
C ILE A 134 4.09 8.18 17.03
N ARG A 135 4.01 8.53 15.76
CA ARG A 135 3.61 7.59 14.70
C ARG A 135 4.52 6.37 14.64
N LYS A 136 5.84 6.56 14.61
CA LYS A 136 6.84 5.47 14.67
C LYS A 136 6.69 4.60 15.92
N THR A 137 6.37 5.22 17.06
CA THR A 137 6.13 4.51 18.32
C THR A 137 4.88 3.63 18.24
N ILE A 138 3.81 4.13 17.63
CA ILE A 138 2.56 3.38 17.40
C ILE A 138 2.82 2.20 16.45
N GLU A 139 3.50 2.42 15.33
CA GLU A 139 3.86 1.39 14.35
C GLU A 139 4.74 0.30 14.99
N SER A 140 5.73 0.68 15.82
CA SER A 140 6.60 -0.27 16.53
C SER A 140 5.87 -1.11 17.60
N SER A 141 4.70 -0.69 18.05
CA SER A 141 3.89 -1.42 19.04
C SER A 141 3.17 -2.65 18.48
N ASN A 142 3.14 -2.79 17.17
CA ASN A 142 2.50 -3.90 16.43
C ASN A 142 1.04 -4.14 16.88
N GLY A 143 0.29 -3.06 17.13
CA GLY A 143 -1.10 -3.11 17.58
C GLY A 143 -1.32 -3.57 19.03
N ASN A 144 -0.26 -3.82 19.78
CA ASN A 144 -0.37 -4.24 21.17
C ASN A 144 -0.66 -3.03 22.08
N ILE A 145 -1.94 -2.87 22.43
CA ILE A 145 -2.45 -1.75 23.25
C ILE A 145 -1.70 -1.62 24.59
N ILE A 146 -1.34 -2.72 25.23
CA ILE A 146 -0.64 -2.71 26.53
C ILE A 146 0.79 -2.15 26.35
N LYS A 147 1.46 -2.53 25.25
CA LYS A 147 2.79 -2.03 24.91
C LYS A 147 2.74 -0.53 24.58
N LEU A 148 1.68 -0.11 23.89
CA LEU A 148 1.45 1.29 23.53
C LEU A 148 1.19 2.16 24.76
N ILE A 149 0.33 1.73 25.69
CA ILE A 149 0.05 2.44 26.93
C ILE A 149 1.32 2.56 27.77
N LYS A 150 2.14 1.52 27.89
CA LYS A 150 3.42 1.57 28.59
C LYS A 150 4.40 2.56 27.95
N LEU A 151 4.48 2.60 26.63
CA LEU A 151 5.34 3.54 25.90
C LEU A 151 4.89 5.00 26.06
N LEU A 152 3.59 5.27 26.04
CA LEU A 152 3.03 6.62 26.23
C LEU A 152 3.16 7.14 27.67
N ILE A 153 3.23 6.23 28.66
CA ILE A 153 3.41 6.60 30.08
C ILE A 153 4.90 6.86 30.41
N ILE A 154 5.82 6.23 29.68
CA ILE A 154 7.27 6.27 29.96
C ILE A 154 7.99 7.39 29.20
N THR A 155 7.43 7.90 28.11
CA THR A 155 7.97 9.09 27.41
C THR A 155 7.47 10.37 28.09
N PRO A 156 8.30 11.07 28.86
CA PRO A 156 7.93 12.40 29.35
C PRO A 156 7.76 13.32 28.14
N LEU A 157 6.68 14.09 28.14
CA LEU A 157 6.51 15.24 27.26
C LEU A 157 7.66 16.23 27.55
N ILE A 158 8.69 16.22 26.70
CA ILE A 158 9.70 17.26 26.63
C ILE A 158 9.34 18.19 25.48
#